data_5cb30739c7dd03a00a20663aa765a48d
#
_entry.id   5cb30739c7dd03a00a20663aa765a48d
#
_cell.length_a   1.000
_cell.length_b   1.000
_cell.length_c   1.000
_cell.angle_alpha   90.00
_cell.angle_beta   90.00
_cell.angle_gamma   90.00
#
_symmetry.space_group_name_H-M   'P 1'
#
loop_
_entity.id
_entity.type
_entity.pdbx_description
1 polymer ?
#
loop_
_entity_poly.entity_id
_entity_poly.type
_entity_poly.pdbx_seq_one_letter_code
_entity_poly.pdbx_strand_id
1 'polypeptide(L)'
;MTITPDFVNDITIEELEADPYPFYERLRKEAPVAFVPALGMHLVSTRELCEQISRDDENWPAVISAAGGRTFGPGALLNTNGEEHRELRDMVEPHLQPTAVDKYIDDLVRPFARERIAAFENDGHADIVAAYCEPVSVRALGDLLGLDDVSTDKLREWFHKLSVSFTNAAVDENGEFANPEGFRPGDEAKAEIIAHVDPKIDKWITEPDHTAISHWLHDGMPEGQTRSRDVIYPNLYVFLLGAMQEPGHAMATTLAGLFSRPEQLERVVDDPELIPRAVAEGMRWVAPIWSAVVKRAARDVTVGGVDLPEGSIVMLTYGSANHDEHAYDAPSRYDMDRPVKPTMTFGGGKHACAGTYFANAVVRIALEELFESIPNLERDTDHEVDFWGWGFRGPKQLFVKWEV
;
A
#
# COMPACT_ATOMS: atom_id res chain seq x y z
N MET A 1 29.37 -14.13 15.66
CA MET A 1 28.92 -12.73 15.73
C MET A 1 29.21 -12.09 14.38
N THR A 2 28.22 -11.88 13.57
CA THR A 2 28.39 -11.09 12.35
C THR A 2 28.56 -9.63 12.79
N ILE A 3 29.68 -9.00 12.42
CA ILE A 3 29.92 -7.60 12.75
C ILE A 3 28.94 -6.77 11.93
N THR A 4 28.02 -6.08 12.59
CA THR A 4 27.14 -5.11 11.92
C THR A 4 28.01 -3.99 11.36
N PRO A 5 27.95 -3.69 10.05
CA PRO A 5 28.75 -2.62 9.47
C PRO A 5 28.37 -1.24 10.04
N ASP A 6 29.35 -0.34 10.20
CA ASP A 6 29.14 0.97 10.82
C ASP A 6 28.02 1.80 10.16
N PHE A 7 27.88 1.72 8.84
CA PHE A 7 26.85 2.48 8.10
C PHE A 7 25.42 2.17 8.53
N VAL A 8 25.19 1.00 9.13
CA VAL A 8 23.85 0.61 9.63
C VAL A 8 23.51 1.37 10.91
N ASN A 9 24.53 1.77 11.68
CA ASN A 9 24.35 2.51 12.93
C ASN A 9 24.11 4.02 12.69
N ASP A 10 24.56 4.53 11.55
CA ASP A 10 24.56 5.96 11.25
C ASP A 10 23.31 6.42 10.49
N ILE A 11 22.55 5.48 9.88
CA ILE A 11 21.36 5.83 9.07
C ILE A 11 20.26 6.45 9.93
N THR A 12 19.65 7.48 9.42
CA THR A 12 18.51 8.18 10.03
C THR A 12 17.21 7.84 9.31
N ILE A 13 16.08 8.06 9.99
CA ILE A 13 14.75 7.90 9.37
C ILE A 13 14.57 8.93 8.25
N GLU A 14 15.04 10.15 8.43
CA GLU A 14 14.96 11.22 7.43
C GLU A 14 15.70 10.86 6.13
N GLU A 15 16.90 10.25 6.24
CA GLU A 15 17.64 9.77 5.07
C GLU A 15 16.91 8.63 4.35
N LEU A 16 16.32 7.71 5.12
CA LEU A 16 15.49 6.64 4.55
C LEU A 16 14.24 7.17 3.84
N GLU A 17 13.60 8.19 4.38
CA GLU A 17 12.45 8.83 3.76
C GLU A 17 12.83 9.59 2.49
N ALA A 18 13.97 10.25 2.49
CA ALA A 18 14.47 10.99 1.34
C ALA A 18 14.91 10.04 0.21
N ASP A 19 15.89 9.18 0.45
CA ASP A 19 16.39 8.21 -0.54
C ASP A 19 16.93 6.93 0.12
N PRO A 20 16.12 5.86 0.25
CA PRO A 20 16.55 4.60 0.85
C PRO A 20 17.41 3.73 -0.07
N TYR A 21 17.49 4.00 -1.38
CA TYR A 21 18.14 3.10 -2.34
C TYR A 21 19.62 2.86 -2.09
N PRO A 22 20.47 3.88 -1.83
CA PRO A 22 21.90 3.67 -1.53
C PRO A 22 22.11 2.82 -0.29
N PHE A 23 21.28 3.02 0.75
CA PHE A 23 21.35 2.24 1.97
C PHE A 23 20.97 0.77 1.73
N TYR A 24 19.89 0.52 1.01
CA TYR A 24 19.44 -0.84 0.69
C TYR A 24 20.38 -1.58 -0.25
N GLU A 25 21.02 -0.89 -1.20
CA GLU A 25 22.07 -1.51 -2.03
C GLU A 25 23.22 -2.01 -1.19
N ARG A 26 23.67 -1.23 -0.20
CA ARG A 26 24.71 -1.65 0.75
C ARG A 26 24.24 -2.78 1.64
N LEU A 27 23.00 -2.72 2.17
CA LEU A 27 22.46 -3.82 2.97
C LEU A 27 22.45 -5.14 2.19
N ARG A 28 21.95 -5.16 0.97
CA ARG A 28 21.93 -6.39 0.16
C ARG A 28 23.32 -6.99 -0.05
N LYS A 29 24.33 -6.15 -0.22
CA LYS A 29 25.71 -6.58 -0.49
C LYS A 29 26.51 -6.94 0.74
N GLU A 30 26.36 -6.18 1.82
CA GLU A 30 27.26 -6.23 2.97
C GLU A 30 26.61 -6.89 4.20
N ALA A 31 25.30 -6.72 4.40
CA ALA A 31 24.57 -7.19 5.57
C ALA A 31 23.07 -7.41 5.27
N PRO A 32 22.71 -8.45 4.49
CA PRO A 32 21.33 -8.66 4.02
C PRO A 32 20.29 -8.83 5.13
N VAL A 33 20.74 -9.16 6.34
CA VAL A 33 19.96 -9.12 7.59
C VAL A 33 20.78 -8.31 8.60
N ALA A 34 20.27 -7.15 9.01
CA ALA A 34 20.98 -6.28 9.93
C ALA A 34 20.03 -5.62 10.93
N PHE A 35 20.45 -5.53 12.20
CA PHE A 35 19.77 -4.71 13.20
C PHE A 35 20.04 -3.24 12.91
N VAL A 36 19.00 -2.42 12.73
CA VAL A 36 19.08 -0.99 12.48
C VAL A 36 18.65 -0.24 13.74
N PRO A 37 19.57 0.38 14.48
CA PRO A 37 19.25 1.01 15.77
C PRO A 37 18.19 2.11 15.66
N ALA A 38 18.20 2.90 14.59
CA ALA A 38 17.20 3.95 14.35
C ALA A 38 15.77 3.41 14.27
N LEU A 39 15.60 2.13 13.92
CA LEU A 39 14.29 1.46 13.77
C LEU A 39 14.01 0.48 14.92
N GLY A 40 15.00 0.13 15.72
CA GLY A 40 14.87 -0.84 16.81
C GLY A 40 14.57 -2.27 16.35
N MET A 41 14.84 -2.62 15.08
CA MET A 41 14.54 -3.93 14.52
C MET A 41 15.53 -4.36 13.43
N HIS A 42 15.47 -5.62 13.04
CA HIS A 42 16.25 -6.12 11.91
C HIS A 42 15.55 -5.82 10.60
N LEU A 43 16.31 -5.36 9.60
CA LEU A 43 15.86 -5.30 8.21
C LEU A 43 16.32 -6.53 7.45
N VAL A 44 15.44 -7.06 6.59
CA VAL A 44 15.74 -8.14 5.65
C VAL A 44 15.64 -7.55 4.26
N SER A 45 16.75 -7.52 3.50
CA SER A 45 16.87 -6.66 2.31
C SER A 45 16.94 -7.40 0.98
N THR A 46 17.28 -8.70 0.94
CA THR A 46 17.30 -9.46 -0.32
C THR A 46 15.98 -10.08 -0.64
N ARG A 47 15.70 -10.27 -1.93
CA ARG A 47 14.49 -10.91 -2.41
C ARG A 47 14.31 -12.32 -1.87
N GLU A 48 15.38 -13.14 -1.95
CA GLU A 48 15.34 -14.54 -1.51
C GLU A 48 14.90 -14.64 -0.04
N LEU A 49 15.52 -13.86 0.84
CA LEU A 49 15.20 -13.89 2.27
C LEU A 49 13.81 -13.33 2.58
N CYS A 50 13.39 -12.27 1.89
CA CYS A 50 12.03 -11.73 2.01
C CYS A 50 10.99 -12.78 1.58
N GLU A 51 11.19 -13.48 0.46
CA GLU A 51 10.32 -14.56 0.00
C GLU A 51 10.28 -15.74 0.98
N GLN A 52 11.45 -16.15 1.48
CA GLN A 52 11.56 -17.22 2.47
C GLN A 52 10.75 -16.92 3.72
N ILE A 53 10.95 -15.75 4.32
CA ILE A 53 10.28 -15.37 5.56
C ILE A 53 8.78 -15.13 5.33
N SER A 54 8.40 -14.51 4.22
CA SER A 54 6.98 -14.21 3.95
C SER A 54 6.12 -15.45 3.76
N ARG A 55 6.72 -16.60 3.39
CA ARG A 55 6.01 -17.88 3.18
C ARG A 55 6.04 -18.81 4.38
N ASP A 56 6.84 -18.51 5.39
CA ASP A 56 7.02 -19.34 6.59
C ASP A 56 6.28 -18.73 7.78
N ASP A 57 4.94 -18.79 7.76
CA ASP A 57 4.11 -18.22 8.82
C ASP A 57 4.23 -18.97 10.16
N GLU A 58 4.72 -20.21 10.16
CA GLU A 58 4.93 -20.98 11.38
C GLU A 58 6.08 -20.40 12.22
N ASN A 59 7.21 -20.09 11.56
CA ASN A 59 8.35 -19.51 12.22
C ASN A 59 8.31 -17.98 12.27
N TRP A 60 7.52 -17.35 11.41
CA TRP A 60 7.44 -15.92 11.23
C TRP A 60 6.00 -15.41 11.19
N PRO A 61 5.24 -15.53 12.30
CA PRO A 61 3.91 -14.92 12.39
C PRO A 61 3.99 -13.41 12.11
N ALA A 62 2.97 -12.92 11.43
CA ALA A 62 2.80 -11.48 11.22
C ALA A 62 2.54 -10.78 12.54
N VAL A 63 3.12 -9.61 12.70
CA VAL A 63 2.89 -8.73 13.83
C VAL A 63 2.73 -7.30 13.34
N ILE A 64 2.06 -6.49 14.12
CA ILE A 64 1.98 -5.05 13.89
C ILE A 64 2.59 -4.32 15.09
N SER A 65 3.04 -3.09 14.88
CA SER A 65 3.53 -2.27 15.98
C SER A 65 2.46 -2.04 17.06
N ALA A 66 2.89 -1.72 18.27
CA ALA A 66 1.95 -1.37 19.34
C ALA A 66 1.02 -0.21 18.94
N ALA A 67 1.56 0.79 18.23
CA ALA A 67 0.76 1.91 17.70
C ALA A 67 -0.25 1.44 16.64
N GLY A 68 0.14 0.52 15.75
CA GLY A 68 -0.78 -0.09 14.79
C GLY A 68 -1.89 -0.88 15.48
N GLY A 69 -1.54 -1.68 16.50
CA GLY A 69 -2.53 -2.39 17.33
C GLY A 69 -3.50 -1.44 18.03
N ARG A 70 -3.02 -0.30 18.57
CA ARG A 70 -3.84 0.75 19.18
C ARG A 70 -4.73 1.46 18.15
N THR A 71 -4.24 1.65 16.93
CA THR A 71 -4.96 2.34 15.85
C THR A 71 -6.08 1.48 15.29
N PHE A 72 -5.81 0.24 14.93
CA PHE A 72 -6.82 -0.65 14.33
C PHE A 72 -7.72 -1.31 15.36
N GLY A 73 -7.19 -1.65 16.53
CA GLY A 73 -7.87 -2.44 17.55
C GLY A 73 -7.66 -3.95 17.39
N PRO A 74 -8.23 -4.75 18.32
CA PRO A 74 -8.16 -6.21 18.26
C PRO A 74 -8.97 -6.75 17.08
N GLY A 75 -8.58 -7.91 16.54
CA GLY A 75 -9.27 -8.56 15.42
C GLY A 75 -9.06 -7.89 14.04
N ALA A 76 -8.07 -7.01 13.92
CA ALA A 76 -7.66 -6.48 12.63
C ALA A 76 -6.87 -7.54 11.84
N LEU A 77 -7.16 -7.69 10.55
CA LEU A 77 -6.56 -8.67 9.64
C LEU A 77 -5.02 -8.70 9.71
N LEU A 78 -4.38 -7.54 9.86
CA LEU A 78 -2.93 -7.41 9.94
C LEU A 78 -2.33 -7.87 11.28
N ASN A 79 -3.17 -8.04 12.33
CA ASN A 79 -2.76 -8.46 13.66
C ASN A 79 -3.02 -9.93 13.96
N THR A 80 -3.69 -10.64 13.06
CA THR A 80 -4.16 -12.00 13.27
C THR A 80 -3.32 -13.01 12.51
N ASN A 81 -3.27 -14.24 12.99
CA ASN A 81 -2.57 -15.34 12.39
C ASN A 81 -3.42 -16.63 12.49
N GLY A 82 -3.03 -17.68 11.78
CA GLY A 82 -3.67 -18.99 11.87
C GLY A 82 -5.13 -18.98 11.42
N GLU A 83 -6.02 -19.56 12.24
CA GLU A 83 -7.45 -19.71 11.94
C GLU A 83 -8.18 -18.37 11.89
N GLU A 84 -7.94 -17.50 12.87
CA GLU A 84 -8.57 -16.18 12.95
C GLU A 84 -8.23 -15.34 11.69
N HIS A 85 -6.96 -15.36 11.26
CA HIS A 85 -6.57 -14.69 10.02
C HIS A 85 -7.30 -15.27 8.81
N ARG A 86 -7.46 -16.60 8.74
CA ARG A 86 -8.16 -17.26 7.64
C ARG A 86 -9.62 -16.82 7.58
N GLU A 87 -10.33 -16.80 8.72
CA GLU A 87 -11.72 -16.37 8.79
C GLU A 87 -11.91 -14.91 8.32
N LEU A 88 -10.97 -14.03 8.68
CA LEU A 88 -10.99 -12.64 8.20
C LEU A 88 -10.68 -12.53 6.70
N ARG A 89 -9.78 -13.38 6.17
CA ARG A 89 -9.52 -13.46 4.73
C ARG A 89 -10.75 -13.95 3.98
N ASP A 90 -11.42 -14.98 4.50
CA ASP A 90 -12.67 -15.50 3.94
C ASP A 90 -13.80 -14.44 3.93
N MET A 91 -13.75 -13.47 4.84
CA MET A 91 -14.66 -12.32 4.86
C MET A 91 -14.33 -11.28 3.77
N VAL A 92 -13.06 -10.90 3.62
CA VAL A 92 -12.68 -9.74 2.78
C VAL A 92 -12.34 -10.12 1.34
N GLU A 93 -11.76 -11.30 1.10
CA GLU A 93 -11.23 -11.67 -0.21
C GLU A 93 -12.26 -11.95 -1.30
N PRO A 94 -13.40 -12.60 -1.04
CA PRO A 94 -14.33 -12.96 -2.10
C PRO A 94 -14.73 -11.79 -2.99
N HIS A 95 -14.92 -10.62 -2.39
CA HIS A 95 -15.29 -9.38 -3.09
C HIS A 95 -14.14 -8.73 -3.87
N LEU A 96 -12.90 -9.10 -3.56
CA LEU A 96 -11.68 -8.60 -4.20
C LEU A 96 -11.05 -9.56 -5.21
N GLN A 97 -11.66 -10.74 -5.40
CA GLN A 97 -11.19 -11.70 -6.41
C GLN A 97 -11.51 -11.23 -7.83
N PRO A 98 -10.70 -11.61 -8.85
CA PRO A 98 -10.89 -11.18 -10.23
C PRO A 98 -12.32 -11.29 -10.72
N THR A 99 -12.95 -12.45 -10.51
CA THR A 99 -14.33 -12.73 -10.96
C THR A 99 -15.40 -11.86 -10.30
N ALA A 100 -15.11 -11.27 -9.14
CA ALA A 100 -15.99 -10.30 -8.49
C ALA A 100 -15.69 -8.88 -8.98
N VAL A 101 -14.42 -8.49 -8.95
CA VAL A 101 -13.94 -7.14 -9.34
C VAL A 101 -14.34 -6.81 -10.78
N ASP A 102 -14.16 -7.74 -11.73
CA ASP A 102 -14.52 -7.53 -13.14
C ASP A 102 -16.01 -7.14 -13.37
N LYS A 103 -16.88 -7.39 -12.40
CA LYS A 103 -18.32 -7.08 -12.54
C LYS A 103 -18.66 -5.63 -12.19
N TYR A 104 -17.82 -4.96 -11.40
CA TYR A 104 -18.16 -3.63 -10.88
C TYR A 104 -17.08 -2.58 -11.10
N ILE A 105 -15.86 -2.96 -11.42
CA ILE A 105 -14.72 -2.03 -11.37
C ILE A 105 -14.80 -0.93 -12.43
N ASP A 106 -15.28 -1.24 -13.62
CA ASP A 106 -15.44 -0.24 -14.68
C ASP A 106 -16.48 0.82 -14.29
N ASP A 107 -17.63 0.39 -13.78
CA ASP A 107 -18.69 1.30 -13.34
C ASP A 107 -18.30 2.11 -12.11
N LEU A 108 -17.36 1.58 -11.29
CA LEU A 108 -16.89 2.22 -10.08
C LEU A 108 -15.81 3.26 -10.38
N VAL A 109 -14.90 3.03 -11.32
CA VAL A 109 -13.71 3.88 -11.53
C VAL A 109 -13.90 4.86 -12.69
N ARG A 110 -14.37 4.40 -13.87
CA ARG A 110 -14.41 5.23 -15.10
C ARG A 110 -15.20 6.53 -14.96
N PRO A 111 -16.41 6.55 -14.38
CA PRO A 111 -17.18 7.78 -14.31
C PRO A 111 -16.46 8.88 -13.55
N PHE A 112 -15.86 8.54 -12.40
CA PHE A 112 -15.13 9.52 -11.61
C PHE A 112 -13.79 9.90 -12.24
N ALA A 113 -13.07 8.98 -12.87
CA ALA A 113 -11.87 9.27 -13.63
C ALA A 113 -12.13 10.32 -14.73
N ARG A 114 -13.19 10.14 -15.52
CA ARG A 114 -13.65 11.11 -16.54
C ARG A 114 -14.06 12.46 -15.96
N GLU A 115 -14.80 12.45 -14.84
CA GLU A 115 -15.17 13.67 -14.14
C GLU A 115 -13.92 14.46 -13.72
N ARG A 116 -12.90 13.75 -13.19
CA ARG A 116 -11.65 14.40 -12.76
C ARG A 116 -10.88 14.97 -13.94
N ILE A 117 -10.76 14.25 -15.05
CA ILE A 117 -10.09 14.72 -16.26
C ILE A 117 -10.80 15.98 -16.81
N ALA A 118 -12.12 15.95 -16.93
CA ALA A 118 -12.92 17.08 -17.41
C ALA A 118 -12.73 18.35 -16.57
N ALA A 119 -12.30 18.22 -15.31
CA ALA A 119 -12.04 19.37 -14.44
C ALA A 119 -10.76 20.14 -14.80
N PHE A 120 -9.78 19.52 -15.48
CA PHE A 120 -8.50 20.15 -15.79
C PHE A 120 -8.03 20.00 -17.25
N GLU A 121 -8.68 19.19 -18.09
CA GLU A 121 -8.22 18.89 -19.46
C GLU A 121 -8.00 20.14 -20.34
N ASN A 122 -8.69 21.23 -20.04
CA ASN A 122 -8.57 22.50 -20.76
C ASN A 122 -7.51 23.47 -20.15
N ASP A 123 -6.79 23.07 -19.09
CA ASP A 123 -5.82 23.93 -18.43
C ASP A 123 -4.42 23.84 -19.07
N GLY A 124 -4.15 22.77 -19.84
CA GLY A 124 -2.88 22.53 -20.50
C GLY A 124 -1.73 22.13 -19.57
N HIS A 125 -1.96 22.09 -18.27
CA HIS A 125 -0.98 21.66 -17.25
C HIS A 125 -1.68 21.28 -15.93
N ALA A 126 -1.05 20.41 -15.15
CA ALA A 126 -1.54 20.03 -13.81
C ALA A 126 -0.43 19.42 -12.95
N ASP A 127 -0.61 19.45 -11.62
CA ASP A 127 -0.02 18.44 -10.74
C ASP A 127 -0.94 17.21 -10.77
N ILE A 128 -0.55 16.20 -11.56
CA ILE A 128 -1.39 15.04 -11.82
C ILE A 128 -1.63 14.16 -10.58
N VAL A 129 -0.74 14.25 -9.57
CA VAL A 129 -0.93 13.55 -8.29
C VAL A 129 -2.17 14.10 -7.59
N ALA A 130 -2.21 15.41 -7.36
CA ALA A 130 -3.28 16.09 -6.64
C ALA A 130 -4.57 16.21 -7.48
N ALA A 131 -4.45 16.45 -8.79
CA ALA A 131 -5.60 16.66 -9.67
C ALA A 131 -6.34 15.35 -10.01
N TYR A 132 -5.62 14.23 -10.08
CA TYR A 132 -6.12 12.98 -10.65
C TYR A 132 -5.80 11.71 -9.86
N CYS A 133 -4.50 11.36 -9.71
CA CYS A 133 -4.10 10.05 -9.20
C CYS A 133 -4.65 9.78 -7.81
N GLU A 134 -4.46 10.70 -6.88
CA GLU A 134 -4.91 10.56 -5.51
C GLU A 134 -6.44 10.62 -5.38
N PRO A 135 -7.16 11.60 -5.97
CA PRO A 135 -8.62 11.62 -5.93
C PRO A 135 -9.29 10.36 -6.49
N VAL A 136 -8.82 9.82 -7.61
CA VAL A 136 -9.38 8.60 -8.22
C VAL A 136 -9.19 7.40 -7.30
N SER A 137 -7.99 7.23 -6.72
CA SER A 137 -7.70 6.15 -5.76
C SER A 137 -8.60 6.22 -4.52
N VAL A 138 -8.71 7.41 -3.93
CA VAL A 138 -9.52 7.66 -2.73
C VAL A 138 -11.00 7.37 -3.00
N ARG A 139 -11.53 7.85 -4.13
CA ARG A 139 -12.93 7.64 -4.51
C ARG A 139 -13.24 6.17 -4.76
N ALA A 140 -12.37 5.49 -5.51
CA ALA A 140 -12.54 4.07 -5.81
C ALA A 140 -12.66 3.20 -4.54
N LEU A 141 -11.81 3.45 -3.54
CA LEU A 141 -11.92 2.75 -2.26
C LEU A 141 -13.18 3.16 -1.49
N GLY A 142 -13.51 4.45 -1.45
CA GLY A 142 -14.72 4.95 -0.80
C GLY A 142 -15.98 4.27 -1.33
N ASP A 143 -16.13 4.21 -2.66
CA ASP A 143 -17.28 3.59 -3.32
C ASP A 143 -17.33 2.07 -3.10
N LEU A 144 -16.18 1.39 -3.17
CA LEU A 144 -16.08 -0.04 -2.83
C LEU A 144 -16.62 -0.32 -1.43
N LEU A 145 -16.29 0.53 -0.46
CA LEU A 145 -16.70 0.36 0.94
C LEU A 145 -18.15 0.79 1.21
N GLY A 146 -18.83 1.46 0.27
CA GLY A 146 -20.17 2.03 0.47
C GLY A 146 -20.13 3.39 1.17
N LEU A 147 -19.04 4.15 0.99
CA LEU A 147 -18.83 5.51 1.49
C LEU A 147 -18.94 6.56 0.37
N ASP A 148 -19.79 6.27 -0.63
CA ASP A 148 -20.04 7.09 -1.82
C ASP A 148 -20.61 8.48 -1.50
N ASP A 149 -21.25 8.64 -0.35
CA ASP A 149 -21.77 9.90 0.19
C ASP A 149 -20.74 10.71 1.01
N VAL A 150 -19.51 10.17 1.21
CA VAL A 150 -18.42 10.87 1.87
C VAL A 150 -17.52 11.52 0.81
N SER A 151 -17.21 12.80 0.96
CA SER A 151 -16.32 13.49 0.02
C SER A 151 -14.89 12.91 0.05
N THR A 152 -14.18 12.99 -1.07
CA THR A 152 -12.77 12.58 -1.16
C THR A 152 -11.89 13.28 -0.14
N ASP A 153 -12.13 14.57 0.12
CA ASP A 153 -11.39 15.34 1.12
C ASP A 153 -11.62 14.81 2.54
N LYS A 154 -12.86 14.42 2.87
CA LYS A 154 -13.15 13.85 4.19
C LYS A 154 -12.55 12.45 4.34
N LEU A 155 -12.58 11.61 3.30
CA LEU A 155 -11.92 10.31 3.30
C LEU A 155 -10.39 10.46 3.51
N ARG A 156 -9.76 11.45 2.85
CA ARG A 156 -8.35 11.79 3.04
C ARG A 156 -8.06 12.31 4.45
N GLU A 157 -8.95 13.12 5.01
CA GLU A 157 -8.84 13.58 6.40
C GLU A 157 -8.81 12.40 7.37
N TRP A 158 -9.72 11.43 7.21
CA TRP A 158 -9.73 10.22 8.02
C TRP A 158 -8.45 9.41 7.86
N PHE A 159 -7.99 9.22 6.63
CA PHE A 159 -6.71 8.56 6.35
C PHE A 159 -5.56 9.25 7.08
N HIS A 160 -5.42 10.56 6.96
CA HIS A 160 -4.33 11.31 7.62
C HIS A 160 -4.39 11.21 9.14
N LYS A 161 -5.56 11.34 9.74
CA LYS A 161 -5.75 11.19 11.17
C LYS A 161 -5.40 9.77 11.67
N LEU A 162 -5.79 8.73 10.93
CA LEU A 162 -5.41 7.34 11.24
C LEU A 162 -3.90 7.12 11.06
N SER A 163 -3.30 7.71 10.01
CA SER A 163 -1.85 7.63 9.75
C SER A 163 -1.03 8.23 10.89
N VAL A 164 -1.44 9.41 11.41
CA VAL A 164 -0.79 10.05 12.57
C VAL A 164 -0.78 9.11 13.78
N SER A 165 -1.89 8.43 14.05
CA SER A 165 -1.96 7.44 15.12
C SER A 165 -1.10 6.21 14.85
N PHE A 166 -1.14 5.69 13.63
CA PHE A 166 -0.38 4.49 13.23
C PHE A 166 1.13 4.70 13.32
N THR A 167 1.62 5.89 13.00
CA THR A 167 3.04 6.25 13.05
C THR A 167 3.51 6.71 14.43
N ASN A 168 2.61 6.90 15.41
CA ASN A 168 2.94 7.32 16.77
C ASN A 168 3.54 6.17 17.60
N ALA A 169 4.66 5.61 17.15
CA ALA A 169 5.21 4.35 17.64
C ALA A 169 6.28 4.51 18.74
N ALA A 170 6.70 5.75 19.05
CA ALA A 170 7.74 5.99 20.06
C ALA A 170 7.26 5.58 21.45
N VAL A 171 8.08 4.80 22.16
CA VAL A 171 7.85 4.37 23.55
C VAL A 171 8.95 4.90 24.45
N ASP A 172 8.61 5.08 25.73
CA ASP A 172 9.55 5.45 26.79
C ASP A 172 10.34 4.22 27.31
N GLU A 173 11.17 4.43 28.33
CA GLU A 173 11.96 3.40 28.99
C GLU A 173 11.13 2.30 29.70
N ASN A 174 9.84 2.56 29.95
CA ASN A 174 8.90 1.62 30.57
C ASN A 174 8.06 0.87 29.54
N GLY A 175 8.24 1.19 28.23
CA GLY A 175 7.44 0.61 27.15
C GLY A 175 6.07 1.28 26.96
N GLU A 176 5.82 2.40 27.62
CA GLU A 176 4.60 3.21 27.45
C GLU A 176 4.79 4.19 26.27
N PHE A 177 3.70 4.56 25.58
CA PHE A 177 3.81 5.52 24.48
C PHE A 177 4.35 6.87 24.96
N ALA A 178 5.43 7.31 24.34
CA ALA A 178 6.09 8.58 24.65
C ALA A 178 5.18 9.80 24.40
N ASN A 179 4.24 9.69 23.45
CA ASN A 179 3.24 10.72 23.14
C ASN A 179 1.82 10.14 23.09
N PRO A 180 1.16 9.91 24.26
CA PRO A 180 -0.20 9.39 24.27
C PRO A 180 -1.23 10.27 23.55
N GLU A 181 -1.04 11.60 23.55
CA GLU A 181 -1.91 12.57 22.86
C GLU A 181 -1.83 12.43 21.32
N GLY A 182 -0.76 11.84 20.79
CA GLY A 182 -0.61 11.57 19.38
C GLY A 182 -1.66 10.60 18.80
N PHE A 183 -2.39 9.88 19.66
CA PHE A 183 -3.49 9.01 19.23
C PHE A 183 -4.83 9.76 19.08
N ARG A 184 -4.96 10.96 19.62
CA ARG A 184 -6.22 11.73 19.59
C ARG A 184 -6.77 11.93 18.18
N PRO A 185 -5.99 12.31 17.15
CA PRO A 185 -6.51 12.44 15.79
C PRO A 185 -7.16 11.17 15.26
N GLY A 186 -6.53 10.01 15.48
CA GLY A 186 -7.09 8.72 15.05
C GLY A 186 -8.34 8.32 15.84
N ASP A 187 -8.40 8.63 17.13
CA ASP A 187 -9.60 8.38 17.95
C ASP A 187 -10.77 9.27 17.50
N GLU A 188 -10.51 10.54 17.15
CA GLU A 188 -11.49 11.43 16.52
C GLU A 188 -11.97 10.87 15.18
N ALA A 189 -11.06 10.44 14.30
CA ALA A 189 -11.44 9.85 13.02
C ALA A 189 -12.29 8.58 13.21
N LYS A 190 -11.91 7.68 14.13
CA LYS A 190 -12.71 6.49 14.44
C LYS A 190 -14.11 6.83 14.90
N ALA A 191 -14.25 7.83 15.78
CA ALA A 191 -15.56 8.29 16.25
C ALA A 191 -16.42 8.84 15.10
N GLU A 192 -15.84 9.64 14.21
CA GLU A 192 -16.52 10.17 13.02
C GLU A 192 -16.93 9.04 12.06
N ILE A 193 -16.03 8.08 11.80
CA ILE A 193 -16.29 6.91 10.94
C ILE A 193 -17.45 6.07 11.52
N ILE A 194 -17.40 5.77 12.81
CA ILE A 194 -18.47 5.01 13.49
C ILE A 194 -19.81 5.75 13.37
N ALA A 195 -19.85 7.04 13.66
CA ALA A 195 -21.06 7.83 13.58
C ALA A 195 -21.67 7.87 12.18
N HIS A 196 -20.81 7.80 11.14
CA HIS A 196 -21.23 7.80 9.74
C HIS A 196 -21.67 6.41 9.27
N VAL A 197 -20.92 5.35 9.66
CA VAL A 197 -21.10 3.99 9.15
C VAL A 197 -22.16 3.20 9.91
N ASP A 198 -22.36 3.45 11.22
CA ASP A 198 -23.36 2.73 12.03
C ASP A 198 -24.77 2.74 11.42
N PRO A 199 -25.34 3.88 10.97
CA PRO A 199 -26.66 3.88 10.34
C PRO A 199 -26.69 3.09 9.02
N LYS A 200 -25.58 3.03 8.29
CA LYS A 200 -25.47 2.22 7.08
C LYS A 200 -25.42 0.74 7.41
N ILE A 201 -24.65 0.33 8.44
CA ILE A 201 -24.63 -1.06 8.92
C ILE A 201 -26.04 -1.49 9.35
N ASP A 202 -26.78 -0.65 10.10
CA ASP A 202 -28.15 -0.96 10.51
C ASP A 202 -29.07 -1.22 9.31
N LYS A 203 -28.90 -0.45 8.24
CA LYS A 203 -29.60 -0.68 6.98
C LYS A 203 -29.13 -1.96 6.30
N TRP A 204 -27.83 -2.17 6.14
CA TRP A 204 -27.27 -3.33 5.44
C TRP A 204 -27.58 -4.65 6.13
N ILE A 205 -27.78 -4.68 7.45
CA ILE A 205 -28.24 -5.89 8.17
C ILE A 205 -29.56 -6.41 7.63
N THR A 206 -30.48 -5.53 7.23
CA THR A 206 -31.81 -5.89 6.75
C THR A 206 -31.97 -5.79 5.23
N GLU A 207 -31.20 -4.91 4.61
CA GLU A 207 -31.22 -4.60 3.18
C GLU A 207 -29.80 -4.65 2.63
N PRO A 208 -29.20 -5.85 2.46
CA PRO A 208 -27.85 -5.98 1.92
C PRO A 208 -27.73 -5.43 0.51
N ASP A 209 -26.59 -4.86 0.19
CA ASP A 209 -26.25 -4.36 -1.13
C ASP A 209 -24.90 -4.92 -1.64
N HIS A 210 -24.36 -4.34 -2.69
CA HIS A 210 -23.14 -4.80 -3.36
C HIS A 210 -21.84 -4.20 -2.78
N THR A 211 -21.90 -3.42 -1.70
CA THR A 211 -20.74 -2.80 -1.10
C THR A 211 -19.92 -3.80 -0.28
N ALA A 212 -18.62 -3.56 -0.16
CA ALA A 212 -17.73 -4.48 0.56
C ALA A 212 -18.16 -4.67 2.03
N ILE A 213 -18.56 -3.60 2.73
CA ILE A 213 -18.99 -3.71 4.14
C ILE A 213 -20.28 -4.54 4.24
N SER A 214 -21.22 -4.41 3.30
CA SER A 214 -22.41 -5.25 3.26
C SER A 214 -22.07 -6.72 3.05
N HIS A 215 -21.14 -7.02 2.14
CA HIS A 215 -20.60 -8.38 1.95
C HIS A 215 -19.91 -8.90 3.23
N TRP A 216 -19.08 -8.07 3.88
CA TRP A 216 -18.42 -8.47 5.14
C TRP A 216 -19.41 -8.82 6.25
N LEU A 217 -20.56 -8.18 6.30
CA LEU A 217 -21.61 -8.50 7.27
C LEU A 217 -22.21 -9.88 7.03
N HIS A 218 -22.43 -10.28 5.77
CA HIS A 218 -23.30 -11.40 5.42
C HIS A 218 -22.57 -12.64 4.87
N ASP A 219 -21.50 -12.46 4.08
CA ASP A 219 -20.89 -13.57 3.34
C ASP A 219 -20.32 -14.63 4.29
N GLY A 220 -20.71 -15.89 4.05
CA GLY A 220 -20.31 -17.02 4.88
C GLY A 220 -21.00 -17.12 6.24
N MET A 221 -21.95 -16.20 6.55
CA MET A 221 -22.74 -16.28 7.80
C MET A 221 -23.97 -17.17 7.63
N PRO A 222 -24.43 -17.83 8.70
CA PRO A 222 -25.71 -18.54 8.69
C PRO A 222 -26.87 -17.61 8.34
N GLU A 223 -27.94 -18.15 7.75
CA GLU A 223 -29.13 -17.39 7.40
C GLU A 223 -29.68 -16.57 8.59
N GLY A 224 -29.93 -15.29 8.36
CA GLY A 224 -30.43 -14.36 9.37
C GLY A 224 -29.40 -13.90 10.40
N GLN A 225 -28.13 -14.24 10.23
CA GLN A 225 -27.03 -13.76 11.09
C GLN A 225 -26.08 -12.85 10.31
N THR A 226 -25.44 -11.95 11.03
CA THR A 226 -24.40 -11.06 10.50
C THR A 226 -23.20 -11.01 11.44
N ARG A 227 -22.04 -10.63 10.90
CA ARG A 227 -20.86 -10.35 11.74
C ARG A 227 -21.10 -9.12 12.61
N SER A 228 -20.48 -9.11 13.76
CA SER A 228 -20.57 -7.99 14.71
C SER A 228 -19.74 -6.79 14.23
N ARG A 229 -20.08 -5.60 14.69
CA ARG A 229 -19.32 -4.37 14.44
C ARG A 229 -17.87 -4.46 14.94
N ASP A 230 -17.61 -5.22 15.99
CA ASP A 230 -16.25 -5.45 16.52
C ASP A 230 -15.33 -6.19 15.55
N VAL A 231 -15.90 -6.92 14.58
CA VAL A 231 -15.14 -7.54 13.47
C VAL A 231 -15.02 -6.57 12.29
N ILE A 232 -16.06 -5.78 12.02
CA ILE A 232 -16.10 -4.87 10.86
C ILE A 232 -15.15 -3.69 11.03
N TYR A 233 -15.21 -2.94 12.13
CA TYR A 233 -14.47 -1.69 12.29
C TYR A 233 -12.95 -1.84 12.27
N PRO A 234 -12.32 -2.81 12.95
CA PRO A 234 -10.87 -2.99 12.86
C PRO A 234 -10.40 -3.18 11.41
N ASN A 235 -11.17 -3.93 10.62
CA ASN A 235 -10.84 -4.21 9.23
C ASN A 235 -11.17 -3.03 8.32
N LEU A 236 -12.22 -2.26 8.59
CA LEU A 236 -12.49 -1.00 7.90
C LEU A 236 -11.33 -0.01 8.08
N TYR A 237 -10.78 0.13 9.30
CA TYR A 237 -9.62 1.00 9.53
C TYR A 237 -8.37 0.51 8.79
N VAL A 238 -8.17 -0.81 8.67
CA VAL A 238 -7.09 -1.39 7.86
C VAL A 238 -7.25 -1.00 6.39
N PHE A 239 -8.46 -1.10 5.83
CA PHE A 239 -8.72 -0.72 4.44
C PHE A 239 -8.56 0.78 4.22
N LEU A 240 -9.09 1.62 5.10
CA LEU A 240 -8.96 3.08 5.00
C LEU A 240 -7.50 3.54 5.08
N LEU A 241 -6.65 2.86 5.87
CA LEU A 241 -5.25 3.23 5.99
C LEU A 241 -4.36 2.59 4.91
N GLY A 242 -4.62 1.35 4.53
CA GLY A 242 -3.68 0.54 3.72
C GLY A 242 -4.12 0.33 2.27
N ALA A 243 -5.17 1.01 1.78
CA ALA A 243 -5.64 0.86 0.41
C ALA A 243 -6.13 2.17 -0.23
N MET A 244 -6.00 3.30 0.47
CA MET A 244 -6.57 4.56 -0.01
C MET A 244 -5.62 5.31 -0.94
N GLN A 245 -4.34 5.41 -0.60
CA GLN A 245 -3.37 6.19 -1.37
C GLN A 245 -2.53 5.34 -2.33
N GLU A 246 -2.36 4.06 -2.05
CA GLU A 246 -1.40 3.19 -2.75
C GLU A 246 -1.70 3.05 -4.24
N PRO A 247 -2.95 2.90 -4.72
CA PRO A 247 -3.23 2.92 -6.15
C PRO A 247 -2.90 4.27 -6.80
N GLY A 248 -3.12 5.38 -6.09
CA GLY A 248 -2.74 6.73 -6.54
C GLY A 248 -1.22 6.88 -6.69
N HIS A 249 -0.45 6.42 -5.70
CA HIS A 249 1.01 6.36 -5.78
C HIS A 249 1.47 5.46 -6.93
N ALA A 250 0.83 4.32 -7.15
CA ALA A 250 1.16 3.42 -8.26
C ALA A 250 0.90 4.07 -9.63
N MET A 251 -0.21 4.81 -9.80
CA MET A 251 -0.48 5.60 -11.00
C MET A 251 0.62 6.62 -11.25
N ALA A 252 0.88 7.48 -10.26
CA ALA A 252 1.87 8.56 -10.37
C ALA A 252 3.28 8.02 -10.62
N THR A 253 3.66 6.93 -9.96
CA THR A 253 4.94 6.25 -10.17
C THR A 253 5.05 5.64 -11.57
N THR A 254 3.97 5.04 -12.08
CA THR A 254 3.93 4.51 -13.45
C THR A 254 4.10 5.61 -14.48
N LEU A 255 3.40 6.74 -14.30
CA LEU A 255 3.56 7.92 -15.16
C LEU A 255 4.99 8.47 -15.11
N ALA A 256 5.57 8.65 -13.91
CA ALA A 256 6.95 9.10 -13.76
C ALA A 256 7.95 8.16 -14.45
N GLY A 257 7.72 6.84 -14.34
CA GLY A 257 8.51 5.82 -15.02
C GLY A 257 8.41 5.93 -16.55
N LEU A 258 7.20 6.04 -17.08
CA LEU A 258 6.95 6.21 -18.51
C LEU A 258 7.54 7.52 -19.04
N PHE A 259 7.44 8.63 -18.31
CA PHE A 259 8.08 9.89 -18.69
C PHE A 259 9.61 9.82 -18.73
N SER A 260 10.22 8.91 -17.97
CA SER A 260 11.67 8.65 -18.08
C SER A 260 12.04 7.83 -19.32
N ARG A 261 11.05 7.30 -20.05
CA ARG A 261 11.18 6.39 -21.19
C ARG A 261 10.18 6.76 -22.30
N PRO A 262 10.39 7.90 -23.02
CA PRO A 262 9.43 8.39 -24.00
C PRO A 262 9.00 7.36 -25.05
N GLU A 263 9.93 6.49 -25.46
CA GLU A 263 9.65 5.41 -26.42
C GLU A 263 8.71 4.32 -25.87
N GLN A 264 8.66 4.15 -24.52
CA GLN A 264 7.72 3.24 -23.87
C GLN A 264 6.38 3.93 -23.62
N LEU A 265 6.39 5.22 -23.31
CA LEU A 265 5.17 6.03 -23.20
C LEU A 265 4.38 6.03 -24.51
N GLU A 266 5.04 6.35 -25.64
CA GLU A 266 4.42 6.34 -26.98
C GLU A 266 3.73 5.00 -27.25
N ARG A 267 4.40 3.89 -26.99
CA ARG A 267 3.84 2.55 -27.18
C ARG A 267 2.62 2.26 -26.28
N VAL A 268 2.63 2.75 -25.05
CA VAL A 268 1.50 2.55 -24.10
C VAL A 268 0.30 3.40 -24.51
N VAL A 269 0.53 4.61 -25.02
CA VAL A 269 -0.54 5.47 -25.57
C VAL A 269 -1.16 4.85 -26.81
N ASP A 270 -0.32 4.30 -27.72
CA ASP A 270 -0.78 3.66 -28.97
C ASP A 270 -1.47 2.29 -28.72
N ASP A 271 -1.07 1.57 -27.68
CA ASP A 271 -1.57 0.24 -27.35
C ASP A 271 -1.88 0.14 -25.84
N PRO A 272 -3.11 0.46 -25.41
CA PRO A 272 -3.53 0.40 -24.01
C PRO A 272 -3.41 -0.99 -23.35
N GLU A 273 -3.34 -2.07 -24.13
CA GLU A 273 -3.10 -3.42 -23.61
C GLU A 273 -1.71 -3.55 -22.92
N LEU A 274 -0.80 -2.59 -23.16
CA LEU A 274 0.49 -2.50 -22.47
C LEU A 274 0.42 -1.84 -21.09
N ILE A 275 -0.67 -1.16 -20.73
CA ILE A 275 -0.85 -0.49 -19.43
C ILE A 275 -0.61 -1.43 -18.26
N PRO A 276 -1.17 -2.65 -18.20
CA PRO A 276 -0.90 -3.56 -17.07
C PRO A 276 0.59 -3.87 -16.90
N ARG A 277 1.34 -3.94 -17.99
CA ARG A 277 2.78 -4.19 -17.97
C ARG A 277 3.55 -2.98 -17.46
N ALA A 278 3.18 -1.79 -17.90
CA ALA A 278 3.75 -0.53 -17.42
C ALA A 278 3.50 -0.35 -15.91
N VAL A 279 2.28 -0.64 -15.44
CA VAL A 279 1.88 -0.60 -14.03
C VAL A 279 2.69 -1.60 -13.19
N ALA A 280 2.83 -2.83 -13.66
CA ALA A 280 3.62 -3.85 -12.96
C ALA A 280 5.09 -3.42 -12.78
N GLU A 281 5.69 -2.81 -13.80
CA GLU A 281 7.05 -2.26 -13.70
C GLU A 281 7.11 -1.00 -12.83
N GLY A 282 6.13 -0.11 -12.90
CA GLY A 282 6.04 1.05 -12.02
C GLY A 282 6.05 0.64 -10.55
N MET A 283 5.20 -0.30 -10.19
CA MET A 283 5.12 -0.83 -8.82
C MET A 283 6.34 -1.67 -8.40
N ARG A 284 7.07 -2.30 -9.33
CA ARG A 284 8.37 -2.90 -9.03
C ARG A 284 9.41 -1.82 -8.77
N TRP A 285 9.47 -0.80 -9.62
CA TRP A 285 10.48 0.26 -9.59
C TRP A 285 10.36 1.14 -8.34
N VAL A 286 9.15 1.60 -8.02
CA VAL A 286 8.86 2.25 -6.74
C VAL A 286 7.57 1.66 -6.18
N ALA A 287 7.72 0.69 -5.28
CA ALA A 287 6.57 0.09 -4.62
C ALA A 287 5.87 1.10 -3.72
N PRO A 288 4.53 1.26 -3.79
CA PRO A 288 3.80 2.16 -2.90
C PRO A 288 4.00 1.84 -1.41
N ILE A 289 4.14 0.55 -1.07
CA ILE A 289 4.52 0.10 0.28
C ILE A 289 5.89 -0.54 0.21
N TRP A 290 6.86 0.09 0.90
CA TRP A 290 8.28 -0.28 0.82
C TRP A 290 8.76 -1.13 1.99
N SER A 291 8.33 -0.83 3.21
CA SER A 291 8.93 -1.35 4.43
C SER A 291 7.90 -1.45 5.57
N ALA A 292 6.68 -1.93 5.29
CA ALA A 292 5.61 -1.98 6.28
C ALA A 292 5.32 -3.38 6.83
N VAL A 293 5.94 -4.44 6.27
CA VAL A 293 5.63 -5.82 6.66
C VAL A 293 6.58 -6.29 7.74
N VAL A 294 6.04 -6.48 8.93
CA VAL A 294 6.79 -6.87 10.13
C VAL A 294 6.44 -8.30 10.53
N LYS A 295 7.45 -9.06 10.88
CA LYS A 295 7.34 -10.45 11.34
C LYS A 295 8.10 -10.63 12.66
N ARG A 296 7.69 -11.63 13.47
CA ARG A 296 8.36 -11.98 14.72
C ARG A 296 8.87 -13.41 14.64
N ALA A 297 10.11 -13.65 15.09
CA ALA A 297 10.64 -15.00 15.24
C ALA A 297 9.85 -15.76 16.33
N ALA A 298 9.21 -16.86 15.96
CA ALA A 298 8.47 -17.72 16.91
C ALA A 298 9.37 -18.65 17.71
N ARG A 299 10.64 -18.75 17.34
CA ARG A 299 11.71 -19.52 18.00
C ARG A 299 13.07 -18.98 17.57
N ASP A 300 14.14 -19.48 18.17
CA ASP A 300 15.51 -19.20 17.69
C ASP A 300 15.67 -19.67 16.25
N VAL A 301 16.13 -18.80 15.37
CA VAL A 301 16.32 -19.06 13.93
C VAL A 301 17.60 -18.40 13.42
N THR A 302 18.20 -18.97 12.38
CA THR A 302 19.32 -18.34 11.65
C THR A 302 18.84 -17.93 10.27
N VAL A 303 18.96 -16.65 9.92
CA VAL A 303 18.55 -16.09 8.62
C VAL A 303 19.69 -15.27 8.04
N GLY A 304 20.08 -15.54 6.79
CA GLY A 304 21.18 -14.82 6.15
C GLY A 304 22.50 -14.87 6.94
N GLY A 305 22.72 -15.94 7.73
CA GLY A 305 23.90 -16.09 8.60
C GLY A 305 23.84 -15.30 9.91
N VAL A 306 22.70 -14.69 10.24
CA VAL A 306 22.46 -13.97 11.50
C VAL A 306 21.57 -14.82 12.41
N ASP A 307 22.01 -15.05 13.64
CA ASP A 307 21.24 -15.75 14.66
C ASP A 307 20.26 -14.77 15.31
N LEU A 308 18.99 -15.09 15.21
CA LEU A 308 17.88 -14.29 15.73
C LEU A 308 17.18 -15.10 16.84
N PRO A 309 17.26 -14.67 18.10
CA PRO A 309 16.53 -15.30 19.20
C PRO A 309 15.01 -15.23 18.99
N GLU A 310 14.26 -16.14 19.65
CA GLU A 310 12.82 -16.06 19.78
C GLU A 310 12.38 -14.64 20.19
N GLY A 311 11.32 -14.14 19.55
CA GLY A 311 10.80 -12.79 19.78
C GLY A 311 11.48 -11.68 18.96
N SER A 312 12.58 -11.98 18.24
CA SER A 312 13.23 -11.00 17.36
C SER A 312 12.24 -10.46 16.31
N ILE A 313 12.24 -9.14 16.13
CA ILE A 313 11.41 -8.47 15.14
C ILE A 313 12.23 -8.24 13.87
N VAL A 314 11.66 -8.62 12.74
CA VAL A 314 12.24 -8.35 11.43
C VAL A 314 11.23 -7.59 10.55
N MET A 315 11.73 -6.68 9.75
CA MET A 315 10.96 -5.97 8.73
C MET A 315 11.41 -6.43 7.35
N LEU A 316 10.48 -6.88 6.53
CA LEU A 316 10.74 -7.28 5.15
C LEU A 316 10.71 -6.03 4.27
N THR A 317 11.86 -5.66 3.69
CA THR A 317 11.98 -4.46 2.88
C THR A 317 11.68 -4.77 1.41
N TYR A 318 10.40 -4.84 1.04
CA TYR A 318 9.97 -5.24 -0.29
C TYR A 318 10.45 -4.31 -1.40
N GLY A 319 10.60 -3.01 -1.12
CA GLY A 319 11.21 -2.09 -2.05
C GLY A 319 12.67 -2.45 -2.35
N SER A 320 13.44 -2.87 -1.33
CA SER A 320 14.80 -3.41 -1.54
C SER A 320 14.78 -4.71 -2.33
N ALA A 321 13.89 -5.65 -1.98
CA ALA A 321 13.75 -6.93 -2.68
C ALA A 321 13.39 -6.78 -4.16
N ASN A 322 12.63 -5.76 -4.52
CA ASN A 322 12.30 -5.40 -5.90
C ASN A 322 13.47 -4.73 -6.65
N HIS A 323 14.52 -4.33 -5.94
CA HIS A 323 15.78 -3.78 -6.47
C HIS A 323 16.96 -4.74 -6.32
N ASP A 324 16.72 -6.02 -6.01
CA ASP A 324 17.78 -7.02 -5.87
C ASP A 324 18.43 -7.31 -7.22
N GLU A 325 19.72 -7.03 -7.32
CA GLU A 325 20.53 -7.20 -8.53
C GLU A 325 20.67 -8.66 -8.97
N HIS A 326 20.44 -9.61 -8.06
CA HIS A 326 20.38 -11.03 -8.39
C HIS A 326 19.06 -11.43 -9.06
N ALA A 327 18.02 -10.62 -8.89
CA ALA A 327 16.70 -10.86 -9.47
C ALA A 327 16.44 -10.02 -10.73
N TYR A 328 16.98 -8.80 -10.78
CA TYR A 328 16.67 -7.82 -11.83
C TYR A 328 17.93 -7.16 -12.37
N ASP A 329 18.10 -7.13 -13.67
CA ASP A 329 19.17 -6.37 -14.34
C ASP A 329 18.87 -4.86 -14.26
N ALA A 330 19.86 -4.04 -13.89
CA ALA A 330 19.72 -2.59 -13.71
C ALA A 330 18.41 -2.21 -12.98
N PRO A 331 18.20 -2.66 -11.72
CA PRO A 331 16.92 -2.59 -11.04
C PRO A 331 16.43 -1.17 -10.75
N SER A 332 17.34 -0.19 -10.69
CA SER A 332 17.01 1.22 -10.49
C SER A 332 16.40 1.89 -11.73
N ARG A 333 16.49 1.25 -12.91
CA ARG A 333 15.90 1.76 -14.15
C ARG A 333 14.47 1.24 -14.33
N TYR A 334 13.54 2.14 -14.62
CA TYR A 334 12.22 1.77 -15.13
C TYR A 334 12.36 1.17 -16.53
N ASP A 335 11.77 0.01 -16.77
CA ASP A 335 11.79 -0.67 -18.06
C ASP A 335 10.66 -1.68 -18.16
N MET A 336 9.54 -1.31 -18.78
CA MET A 336 8.39 -2.20 -18.92
C MET A 336 8.66 -3.44 -19.80
N ASP A 337 9.76 -3.46 -20.56
CA ASP A 337 10.13 -4.58 -21.41
C ASP A 337 10.91 -5.70 -20.68
N ARG A 338 11.11 -5.54 -19.35
CA ARG A 338 11.70 -6.61 -18.55
C ARG A 338 10.90 -7.91 -18.66
N PRO A 339 11.58 -9.07 -18.56
CA PRO A 339 10.86 -10.33 -18.38
C PRO A 339 9.91 -10.26 -17.17
N VAL A 340 8.66 -10.63 -17.37
CA VAL A 340 7.64 -10.63 -16.30
C VAL A 340 8.07 -11.60 -15.20
N LYS A 341 8.25 -11.08 -14.00
CA LYS A 341 8.52 -11.85 -12.77
C LYS A 341 7.58 -11.35 -11.67
N PRO A 342 7.10 -12.23 -10.79
CA PRO A 342 6.37 -11.77 -9.60
C PRO A 342 7.23 -10.78 -8.82
N THR A 343 6.66 -9.67 -8.40
CA THR A 343 7.32 -8.68 -7.53
C THR A 343 6.97 -8.94 -6.07
N MET A 344 7.68 -8.32 -5.15
CA MET A 344 7.33 -8.36 -3.72
C MET A 344 6.39 -7.23 -3.31
N THR A 345 5.93 -6.41 -4.26
CA THR A 345 5.10 -5.21 -3.99
C THR A 345 3.85 -5.53 -3.18
N PHE A 346 3.21 -6.65 -3.46
CA PHE A 346 2.01 -7.11 -2.75
C PHE A 346 2.30 -8.17 -1.68
N GLY A 347 3.56 -8.30 -1.28
CA GLY A 347 3.99 -9.28 -0.29
C GLY A 347 3.95 -10.72 -0.78
N GLY A 348 3.89 -11.66 0.16
CA GLY A 348 3.87 -13.09 -0.12
C GLY A 348 3.29 -13.91 1.04
N GLY A 349 3.08 -15.21 0.80
CA GLY A 349 2.52 -16.12 1.78
C GLY A 349 1.04 -15.83 2.08
N LYS A 350 0.59 -16.23 3.27
CA LYS A 350 -0.83 -16.07 3.67
C LYS A 350 -1.23 -14.62 3.87
N HIS A 351 -0.27 -13.73 4.15
CA HIS A 351 -0.46 -12.29 4.31
C HIS A 351 -0.22 -11.49 3.02
N ALA A 352 -0.18 -12.15 1.85
CA ALA A 352 -0.17 -11.43 0.57
C ALA A 352 -1.39 -10.50 0.47
N CYS A 353 -1.24 -9.36 -0.20
CA CYS A 353 -2.28 -8.33 -0.27
C CYS A 353 -3.57 -8.90 -0.88
N ALA A 354 -4.68 -8.77 -0.16
CA ALA A 354 -6.01 -9.17 -0.63
C ALA A 354 -6.50 -8.29 -1.79
N GLY A 355 -6.10 -7.01 -1.80
CA GLY A 355 -6.53 -6.01 -2.77
C GLY A 355 -5.72 -5.97 -4.08
N THR A 356 -4.82 -6.93 -4.31
CA THR A 356 -3.91 -6.91 -5.47
C THR A 356 -4.64 -6.69 -6.79
N TYR A 357 -5.71 -7.44 -7.04
CA TYR A 357 -6.43 -7.35 -8.32
C TYR A 357 -7.21 -6.04 -8.43
N PHE A 358 -7.91 -5.65 -7.36
CA PHE A 358 -8.63 -4.38 -7.29
C PHE A 358 -7.69 -3.19 -7.55
N ALA A 359 -6.56 -3.10 -6.84
CA ALA A 359 -5.59 -2.02 -7.01
C ALA A 359 -5.06 -1.93 -8.44
N ASN A 360 -4.66 -3.07 -9.04
CA ASN A 360 -4.21 -3.10 -10.44
C ASN A 360 -5.30 -2.66 -11.41
N ALA A 361 -6.56 -3.06 -11.19
CA ALA A 361 -7.67 -2.68 -12.05
C ALA A 361 -7.99 -1.18 -11.94
N VAL A 362 -7.98 -0.60 -10.72
CA VAL A 362 -8.13 0.85 -10.52
C VAL A 362 -7.07 1.62 -11.30
N VAL A 363 -5.79 1.25 -11.14
CA VAL A 363 -4.66 1.92 -11.80
C VAL A 363 -4.75 1.79 -13.31
N ARG A 364 -5.07 0.60 -13.82
CA ARG A 364 -5.23 0.34 -15.26
C ARG A 364 -6.31 1.22 -15.86
N ILE A 365 -7.52 1.18 -15.30
CA ILE A 365 -8.67 1.94 -15.83
C ILE A 365 -8.41 3.45 -15.78
N ALA A 366 -7.83 3.93 -14.68
CA ALA A 366 -7.50 5.35 -14.57
C ALA A 366 -6.47 5.79 -15.62
N LEU A 367 -5.44 4.99 -15.90
CA LEU A 367 -4.46 5.31 -16.95
C LEU A 367 -5.05 5.17 -18.36
N GLU A 368 -5.95 4.21 -18.61
CA GLU A 368 -6.70 4.12 -19.88
C GLU A 368 -7.45 5.42 -20.16
N GLU A 369 -8.25 5.90 -19.20
CA GLU A 369 -9.03 7.14 -19.34
C GLU A 369 -8.13 8.38 -19.51
N LEU A 370 -7.01 8.44 -18.77
CA LEU A 370 -6.08 9.56 -18.88
C LEU A 370 -5.43 9.64 -20.26
N PHE A 371 -4.92 8.53 -20.78
CA PHE A 371 -4.26 8.51 -22.11
C PHE A 371 -5.25 8.62 -23.27
N GLU A 372 -6.49 8.13 -23.11
CA GLU A 372 -7.56 8.35 -24.11
C GLU A 372 -7.92 9.84 -24.21
N SER A 373 -8.01 10.54 -23.07
CA SER A 373 -8.41 11.94 -23.02
C SER A 373 -7.28 12.91 -23.36
N ILE A 374 -6.06 12.60 -22.92
CA ILE A 374 -4.86 13.45 -23.07
C ILE A 374 -3.71 12.61 -23.64
N PRO A 375 -3.77 12.24 -24.94
CA PRO A 375 -2.77 11.35 -25.56
C PRO A 375 -1.38 11.99 -25.72
N ASN A 376 -1.28 13.32 -25.68
CA ASN A 376 -0.06 14.08 -25.77
C ASN A 376 0.46 14.55 -24.40
N LEU A 377 0.13 13.81 -23.33
CA LEU A 377 0.56 14.11 -21.98
C LEU A 377 2.09 13.98 -21.86
N GLU A 378 2.73 15.05 -21.40
CA GLU A 378 4.17 15.12 -21.20
C GLU A 378 4.51 15.53 -19.77
N ARG A 379 5.67 15.11 -19.28
CA ARG A 379 6.20 15.66 -18.03
C ARG A 379 6.59 17.14 -18.22
N ASP A 380 6.21 17.99 -17.28
CA ASP A 380 6.78 19.33 -17.18
C ASP A 380 8.20 19.24 -16.58
N THR A 381 9.19 19.51 -17.41
CA THR A 381 10.61 19.37 -17.05
C THR A 381 11.13 20.54 -16.22
N ASP A 382 10.35 21.60 -16.03
CA ASP A 382 10.71 22.72 -15.14
C ASP A 382 10.58 22.33 -13.66
N HIS A 383 9.98 21.16 -13.40
CA HIS A 383 9.80 20.59 -12.07
C HIS A 383 10.48 19.22 -11.96
N GLU A 384 11.22 19.01 -10.86
CA GLU A 384 11.77 17.69 -10.55
C GLU A 384 10.70 16.78 -9.97
N VAL A 385 10.85 15.46 -10.15
CA VAL A 385 9.98 14.47 -9.51
C VAL A 385 10.59 14.11 -8.16
N ASP A 386 9.97 14.57 -7.10
CA ASP A 386 10.40 14.31 -5.72
C ASP A 386 9.65 13.10 -5.14
N PHE A 387 10.33 11.95 -5.08
CA PHE A 387 9.84 10.78 -4.37
C PHE A 387 10.17 10.87 -2.89
N TRP A 388 9.18 10.61 -2.05
CA TRP A 388 9.34 10.68 -0.61
C TRP A 388 8.67 9.51 0.10
N GLY A 389 9.16 9.25 1.31
CA GLY A 389 8.60 8.27 2.22
C GLY A 389 9.38 6.96 2.23
N TRP A 390 9.40 6.31 3.37
CA TRP A 390 10.08 5.05 3.59
C TRP A 390 9.12 3.87 3.76
N GLY A 391 8.12 3.98 4.61
CA GLY A 391 7.06 2.97 4.77
C GLY A 391 6.12 2.95 3.57
N PHE A 392 5.63 4.13 3.23
CA PHE A 392 4.82 4.43 2.05
C PHE A 392 5.60 5.38 1.16
N ARG A 393 5.73 5.06 -0.14
CA ARG A 393 6.55 5.86 -1.05
C ARG A 393 5.82 6.16 -2.35
N GLY A 394 5.87 7.42 -2.75
CA GLY A 394 5.36 7.90 -4.03
C GLY A 394 5.90 9.29 -4.34
N PRO A 395 5.64 9.82 -5.54
CA PRO A 395 5.95 11.21 -5.83
C PRO A 395 4.99 12.11 -5.06
N LYS A 396 5.53 13.13 -4.38
CA LYS A 396 4.73 14.16 -3.71
C LYS A 396 3.90 14.97 -4.70
N GLN A 397 4.49 15.28 -5.83
CA GLN A 397 3.92 16.03 -6.94
C GLN A 397 4.50 15.48 -8.25
N LEU A 398 3.71 15.55 -9.30
CA LEU A 398 4.14 15.21 -10.66
C LEU A 398 3.49 16.18 -11.63
N PHE A 399 4.23 17.23 -11.98
CA PHE A 399 3.74 18.23 -12.91
C PHE A 399 3.81 17.72 -14.35
N VAL A 400 2.71 17.90 -15.05
CA VAL A 400 2.51 17.49 -16.43
C VAL A 400 1.96 18.63 -17.26
N LYS A 401 2.14 18.56 -18.58
CA LYS A 401 1.61 19.50 -19.54
C LYS A 401 1.14 18.77 -20.79
N TRP A 402 0.28 19.42 -21.56
CA TRP A 402 -0.25 18.93 -22.83
C TRP A 402 -0.75 20.08 -23.70
N GLU A 403 -0.92 19.82 -25.00
CA GLU A 403 -1.56 20.77 -25.92
C GLU A 403 -3.10 20.66 -25.76
N VAL A 404 -3.78 21.82 -25.68
CA VAL A 404 -5.25 21.94 -25.56
C VAL A 404 -5.88 22.15 -26.94
#